data_d48cf7b069519c6218bc0dfbbe6c8cb8
#
_entry.id   d48cf7b069519c6218bc0dfbbe6c8cb8
#
_cell.length_a   1.000
_cell.length_b   1.000
_cell.length_c   1.000
_cell.angle_alpha   90.00
_cell.angle_beta   90.00
_cell.angle_gamma   90.00
#
_symmetry.space_group_name_H-M   'P 1'
#
loop_
_entity.id
_entity.type
_entity.pdbx_description
1 polymer ?
#
loop_
_entity_poly.entity_id
_entity_poly.type
_entity_poly.pdbx_seq_one_letter_code
_entity_poly.pdbx_strand_id
1 'polypeptide(L)'
;IKEKEMNIIKSFNDTINYLETVLDGEISEKKIMYLSGYSYAMFSRLFSVLTETTLSEYLRSRRLTQAAINLRDTDEKIIDIAFKFGYESSDSFGTAFKNFHGFTPSDVRNGKPFKVFSRVQLALSIKGGRNMNIKIQKKEGFIVAGINQNNIDSSLCPSVWDRLFSKYSQDELAKLGNGEIVGICHDVKHPGLINYMAAYIIT
;
A
#
# COMPACT_ATOMS: atom_id res chain seq x y z
N ILE A 1 -17.19 -0.83 34.45
CA ILE A 1 -17.13 -0.50 32.99
C ILE A 1 -15.65 -0.49 32.65
N LYS A 2 -15.14 -1.54 31.99
CA LYS A 2 -13.76 -1.56 31.47
C LYS A 2 -13.69 -0.53 30.35
N GLU A 3 -12.93 0.54 30.55
CA GLU A 3 -12.49 1.41 29.46
C GLU A 3 -11.77 0.53 28.44
N LYS A 4 -12.41 0.43 27.27
CA LYS A 4 -11.82 -0.26 26.12
C LYS A 4 -10.76 0.69 25.57
N GLU A 5 -9.49 0.46 25.88
CA GLU A 5 -8.39 1.18 25.23
C GLU A 5 -8.62 1.16 23.73
N MET A 6 -8.93 2.32 23.17
CA MET A 6 -9.28 2.47 21.75
C MET A 6 -7.98 2.51 20.95
N ASN A 7 -7.60 1.37 20.40
CA ASN A 7 -6.49 1.31 19.46
C ASN A 7 -6.91 2.00 18.15
N ILE A 8 -6.45 3.22 17.93
CA ILE A 8 -6.77 4.07 16.79
C ILE A 8 -6.57 3.34 15.44
N ILE A 9 -5.49 2.58 15.28
CA ILE A 9 -5.19 1.85 14.05
C ILE A 9 -6.24 0.77 13.82
N LYS A 10 -6.56 0.02 14.89
CA LYS A 10 -7.59 -1.03 14.81
C LYS A 10 -8.95 -0.43 14.50
N SER A 11 -9.36 0.63 15.21
CA SER A 11 -10.65 1.30 15.01
C SER A 11 -10.78 1.90 13.60
N PHE A 12 -9.71 2.49 13.08
CA PHE A 12 -9.67 2.97 11.70
C PHE A 12 -9.86 1.83 10.70
N ASN A 13 -9.07 0.76 10.83
CA ASN A 13 -9.15 -0.39 9.93
C ASN A 13 -10.48 -1.12 10.03
N ASP A 14 -11.05 -1.27 11.22
CA ASP A 14 -12.39 -1.87 11.42
C ASP A 14 -13.46 -1.03 10.72
N THR A 15 -13.33 0.29 10.75
CA THR A 15 -14.24 1.20 10.04
C THR A 15 -14.09 1.08 8.51
N ILE A 16 -12.86 1.03 8.00
CA ILE A 16 -12.62 0.76 6.57
C ILE A 16 -13.16 -0.61 6.16
N ASN A 17 -12.97 -1.64 6.99
CA ASN A 17 -13.54 -2.96 6.75
C ASN A 17 -15.05 -2.91 6.60
N TYR A 18 -15.73 -2.20 7.51
CA TYR A 18 -17.17 -2.02 7.42
C TYR A 18 -17.57 -1.30 6.13
N LEU A 19 -16.92 -0.19 5.79
CA LEU A 19 -17.21 0.56 4.55
C LEU A 19 -17.07 -0.31 3.30
N GLU A 20 -16.08 -1.19 3.26
CA GLU A 20 -15.87 -2.15 2.16
C GLU A 20 -17.00 -3.19 2.06
N THR A 21 -17.67 -3.54 3.17
CA THR A 21 -18.78 -4.49 3.14
C THR A 21 -20.12 -3.86 2.70
N VAL A 22 -20.19 -2.54 2.65
CA VAL A 22 -21.41 -1.80 2.29
C VAL A 22 -21.22 -0.86 1.09
N LEU A 23 -20.28 -1.17 0.21
CA LEU A 23 -20.03 -0.36 -1.00
C LEU A 23 -21.22 -0.31 -1.94
N ASP A 24 -22.03 -1.37 -1.96
CA ASP A 24 -23.28 -1.51 -2.73
C ASP A 24 -24.55 -1.15 -1.95
N GLY A 25 -24.41 -0.54 -0.76
CA GLY A 25 -25.51 -0.23 0.12
C GLY A 25 -25.38 1.12 0.80
N GLU A 26 -26.26 1.33 1.79
CA GLU A 26 -26.24 2.55 2.61
C GLU A 26 -25.18 2.50 3.70
N ILE A 27 -24.48 3.61 3.85
CA ILE A 27 -23.48 3.78 4.90
C ILE A 27 -24.16 4.29 6.17
N SER A 28 -24.09 3.51 7.24
CA SER A 28 -24.62 3.90 8.55
C SER A 28 -23.60 4.76 9.31
N GLU A 29 -23.90 6.04 9.48
CA GLU A 29 -23.09 6.95 10.30
C GLU A 29 -22.98 6.48 11.76
N LYS A 30 -24.05 5.88 12.31
CA LYS A 30 -24.06 5.30 13.66
C LYS A 30 -23.03 4.17 13.77
N LYS A 31 -22.90 3.35 12.71
CA LYS A 31 -21.94 2.25 12.69
C LYS A 31 -20.49 2.77 12.59
N ILE A 32 -20.28 3.82 11.79
CA ILE A 32 -18.99 4.51 11.73
C ILE A 32 -18.59 5.05 13.10
N MET A 33 -19.51 5.76 13.76
CA MET A 33 -19.27 6.31 15.11
C MET A 33 -18.98 5.21 16.14
N TYR A 34 -19.70 4.10 16.06
CA TYR A 34 -19.47 2.95 16.97
C TYR A 34 -18.09 2.30 16.77
N LEU A 35 -17.64 2.14 15.52
CA LEU A 35 -16.36 1.47 15.19
C LEU A 35 -15.18 2.40 15.38
N SER A 36 -15.27 3.62 14.89
CA SER A 36 -14.17 4.59 14.91
C SER A 36 -14.04 5.35 16.23
N GLY A 37 -15.15 5.51 16.97
CA GLY A 37 -15.25 6.43 18.11
C GLY A 37 -15.43 7.90 17.69
N TYR A 38 -15.56 8.19 16.40
CA TYR A 38 -15.70 9.54 15.85
C TYR A 38 -17.01 9.70 15.09
N SER A 39 -17.55 10.94 15.03
CA SER A 39 -18.64 11.24 14.09
C SER A 39 -18.20 11.02 12.64
N TYR A 40 -19.16 10.83 11.73
CA TYR A 40 -18.85 10.68 10.29
C TYR A 40 -17.99 11.83 9.76
N ALA A 41 -18.31 13.08 10.09
CA ALA A 41 -17.56 14.25 9.66
C ALA A 41 -16.09 14.22 10.18
N MET A 42 -15.90 13.85 11.46
CA MET A 42 -14.58 13.77 12.06
C MET A 42 -13.78 12.60 11.48
N PHE A 43 -14.42 11.43 11.28
CA PHE A 43 -13.78 10.30 10.62
C PHE A 43 -13.37 10.62 9.18
N SER A 44 -14.23 11.29 8.40
CA SER A 44 -13.92 11.72 7.03
C SER A 44 -12.72 12.67 6.99
N ARG A 45 -12.65 13.59 7.96
CA ARG A 45 -11.49 14.49 8.07
C ARG A 45 -10.21 13.73 8.43
N LEU A 46 -10.28 12.84 9.42
CA LEU A 46 -9.14 11.99 9.81
C LEU A 46 -8.66 11.14 8.63
N PHE A 47 -9.60 10.52 7.91
CA PHE A 47 -9.31 9.74 6.71
C PHE A 47 -8.54 10.58 5.68
N SER A 48 -9.02 11.78 5.38
CA SER A 48 -8.39 12.66 4.38
C SER A 48 -6.98 13.08 4.78
N VAL A 49 -6.75 13.35 6.06
CA VAL A 49 -5.41 13.70 6.57
C VAL A 49 -4.44 12.52 6.45
N LEU A 50 -4.91 11.30 6.69
CA LEU A 50 -4.06 10.10 6.67
C LEU A 50 -3.80 9.54 5.27
N THR A 51 -4.72 9.78 4.32
CA THR A 51 -4.66 9.15 2.99
C THR A 51 -4.47 10.14 1.84
N GLU A 52 -4.48 11.44 2.13
CA GLU A 52 -4.42 12.55 1.14
C GLU A 52 -5.58 12.50 0.11
N THR A 53 -6.62 11.71 0.40
CA THR A 53 -7.80 11.52 -0.46
C THR A 53 -9.06 11.67 0.39
N THR A 54 -10.11 12.29 -0.13
CA THR A 54 -11.37 12.38 0.62
C THR A 54 -12.04 11.02 0.76
N LEU A 55 -12.77 10.80 1.87
CA LEU A 55 -13.52 9.55 2.08
C LEU A 55 -14.52 9.31 0.95
N SER A 56 -15.16 10.37 0.43
CA SER A 56 -16.11 10.28 -0.68
C SER A 56 -15.44 9.82 -1.98
N GLU A 57 -14.26 10.36 -2.32
CA GLU A 57 -13.49 9.94 -3.49
C GLU A 57 -12.99 8.49 -3.35
N TYR A 58 -12.55 8.11 -2.15
CA TYR A 58 -12.20 6.73 -1.85
C TYR A 58 -13.37 5.79 -2.13
N LEU A 59 -14.53 6.04 -1.52
CA LEU A 59 -15.73 5.21 -1.68
C LEU A 59 -16.17 5.15 -3.14
N ARG A 60 -16.16 6.28 -3.85
CA ARG A 60 -16.49 6.33 -5.28
C ARG A 60 -15.54 5.45 -6.11
N SER A 61 -14.23 5.56 -5.88
CA SER A 61 -13.22 4.79 -6.59
C SER A 61 -13.32 3.28 -6.30
N ARG A 62 -13.64 2.92 -5.04
CA ARG A 62 -13.88 1.53 -4.64
C ARG A 62 -15.15 0.97 -5.27
N ARG A 63 -16.25 1.73 -5.28
CA ARG A 63 -17.51 1.36 -5.94
C ARG A 63 -17.31 1.11 -7.43
N LEU A 64 -16.61 2.00 -8.13
CA LEU A 64 -16.31 1.82 -9.55
C LEU A 64 -15.43 0.59 -9.79
N THR A 65 -14.45 0.33 -8.92
CA THR A 65 -13.63 -0.89 -8.99
C THR A 65 -14.48 -2.16 -8.82
N GLN A 66 -15.37 -2.19 -7.82
CA GLN A 66 -16.26 -3.34 -7.61
C GLN A 66 -17.27 -3.52 -8.75
N ALA A 67 -17.79 -2.41 -9.30
CA ALA A 67 -18.63 -2.46 -10.48
C ALA A 67 -17.91 -3.06 -11.70
N ALA A 68 -16.64 -2.71 -11.92
CA ALA A 68 -15.84 -3.29 -12.99
C ALA A 68 -15.60 -4.80 -12.80
N ILE A 69 -15.38 -5.24 -11.56
CA ILE A 69 -15.26 -6.65 -11.22
C ILE A 69 -16.59 -7.39 -11.51
N ASN A 70 -17.73 -6.81 -11.09
CA ASN A 70 -19.05 -7.40 -11.36
C ASN A 70 -19.33 -7.48 -12.86
N LEU A 71 -18.97 -6.45 -13.64
CA LEU A 71 -19.13 -6.44 -15.10
C LEU A 71 -18.33 -7.55 -15.77
N ARG A 72 -17.13 -7.84 -15.28
CA ARG A 72 -16.26 -8.90 -15.79
C ARG A 72 -16.74 -10.30 -15.41
N ASP A 73 -17.20 -10.46 -14.18
CA ASP A 73 -17.41 -11.77 -13.55
C ASP A 73 -18.88 -12.25 -13.61
N THR A 74 -19.83 -11.37 -14.01
CA THR A 74 -21.26 -11.69 -14.05
C THR A 74 -21.93 -11.20 -15.32
N ASP A 75 -23.10 -11.78 -15.64
CA ASP A 75 -23.98 -11.34 -16.74
C ASP A 75 -25.06 -10.33 -16.26
N GLU A 76 -24.90 -9.75 -15.05
CA GLU A 76 -25.81 -8.78 -14.48
C GLU A 76 -25.93 -7.55 -15.40
N LYS A 77 -27.15 -7.02 -15.61
CA LYS A 77 -27.34 -5.87 -16.53
C LYS A 77 -26.55 -4.67 -16.05
N ILE A 78 -25.97 -3.90 -16.98
CA ILE A 78 -25.19 -2.68 -16.65
C ILE A 78 -26.00 -1.69 -15.81
N ILE A 79 -27.31 -1.56 -16.09
CA ILE A 79 -28.21 -0.69 -15.33
C ILE A 79 -28.38 -1.16 -13.89
N ASP A 80 -28.47 -2.45 -13.66
CA ASP A 80 -28.64 -3.03 -12.32
C ASP A 80 -27.35 -2.84 -11.49
N ILE A 81 -26.18 -3.03 -12.13
CA ILE A 81 -24.88 -2.74 -11.52
C ILE A 81 -24.77 -1.24 -11.20
N ALA A 82 -25.23 -0.35 -12.09
CA ALA A 82 -25.23 1.09 -11.84
C ALA A 82 -26.04 1.43 -10.56
N PHE A 83 -27.25 0.94 -10.46
CA PHE A 83 -28.12 1.16 -9.29
C PHE A 83 -27.52 0.56 -8.01
N LYS A 84 -26.99 -0.66 -8.08
CA LYS A 84 -26.32 -1.35 -6.99
C LYS A 84 -25.20 -0.52 -6.36
N PHE A 85 -24.43 0.19 -7.18
CA PHE A 85 -23.34 1.04 -6.71
C PHE A 85 -23.72 2.52 -6.52
N GLY A 86 -25.03 2.80 -6.43
CA GLY A 86 -25.58 4.10 -6.01
C GLY A 86 -25.63 5.17 -7.10
N TYR A 87 -25.69 4.77 -8.37
CA TYR A 87 -25.94 5.68 -9.50
C TYR A 87 -27.41 5.69 -9.87
N GLU A 88 -27.95 6.87 -10.13
CA GLU A 88 -29.38 7.07 -10.45
C GLU A 88 -29.73 6.74 -11.91
N SER A 89 -28.70 6.62 -12.78
CA SER A 89 -28.89 6.31 -14.20
C SER A 89 -27.68 5.63 -14.83
N SER A 90 -27.91 4.89 -15.93
CA SER A 90 -26.83 4.32 -16.74
C SER A 90 -25.89 5.38 -17.30
N ASP A 91 -26.39 6.58 -17.63
CA ASP A 91 -25.58 7.63 -18.25
C ASP A 91 -24.60 8.25 -17.24
N SER A 92 -25.08 8.54 -16.02
CA SER A 92 -24.24 9.03 -14.92
C SER A 92 -23.18 8.01 -14.55
N PHE A 93 -23.58 6.74 -14.46
CA PHE A 93 -22.66 5.62 -14.24
C PHE A 93 -21.63 5.48 -15.36
N GLY A 94 -22.09 5.43 -16.61
CA GLY A 94 -21.23 5.28 -17.80
C GLY A 94 -20.17 6.39 -17.90
N THR A 95 -20.58 7.63 -17.63
CA THR A 95 -19.67 8.78 -17.60
C THR A 95 -18.64 8.67 -16.50
N ALA A 96 -19.08 8.39 -15.27
CA ALA A 96 -18.19 8.24 -14.11
C ALA A 96 -17.22 7.05 -14.30
N PHE A 97 -17.73 5.93 -14.82
CA PHE A 97 -16.98 4.71 -15.08
C PHE A 97 -15.90 4.94 -16.13
N LYS A 98 -16.25 5.54 -17.27
CA LYS A 98 -15.31 5.85 -18.34
C LYS A 98 -14.23 6.84 -17.88
N ASN A 99 -14.60 7.88 -17.13
CA ASN A 99 -13.64 8.85 -16.61
C ASN A 99 -12.63 8.18 -15.65
N PHE A 100 -13.08 7.21 -14.88
CA PHE A 100 -12.21 6.50 -13.92
C PHE A 100 -11.36 5.42 -14.60
N HIS A 101 -11.97 4.53 -15.39
CA HIS A 101 -11.30 3.37 -15.98
C HIS A 101 -10.65 3.63 -17.33
N GLY A 102 -11.12 4.65 -18.08
CA GLY A 102 -10.72 4.94 -19.45
C GLY A 102 -11.53 4.20 -20.51
N PHE A 103 -12.38 3.27 -20.14
CA PHE A 103 -13.24 2.44 -21.00
C PHE A 103 -14.68 2.48 -20.51
N THR A 104 -15.64 2.19 -21.40
CA THR A 104 -17.05 2.09 -21.03
C THR A 104 -17.33 0.80 -20.26
N PRO A 105 -18.47 0.72 -19.50
CA PRO A 105 -18.89 -0.52 -18.86
C PRO A 105 -19.01 -1.70 -19.85
N SER A 106 -19.53 -1.46 -21.05
CA SER A 106 -19.65 -2.49 -22.11
C SER A 106 -18.28 -2.95 -22.61
N ASP A 107 -17.31 -2.03 -22.74
CA ASP A 107 -15.96 -2.39 -23.15
C ASP A 107 -15.29 -3.32 -22.13
N VAL A 108 -15.45 -3.02 -20.82
CA VAL A 108 -14.88 -3.85 -19.75
C VAL A 108 -15.56 -5.21 -19.71
N ARG A 109 -16.88 -5.29 -19.89
CA ARG A 109 -17.60 -6.56 -20.04
C ARG A 109 -17.07 -7.41 -21.21
N ASN A 110 -16.67 -6.76 -22.30
CA ASN A 110 -16.10 -7.40 -23.48
C ASN A 110 -14.57 -7.63 -23.37
N GLY A 111 -14.00 -7.59 -22.16
CA GLY A 111 -12.61 -7.95 -21.89
C GLY A 111 -11.60 -6.82 -21.94
N LYS A 112 -12.02 -5.54 -22.08
CA LYS A 112 -11.09 -4.42 -21.94
C LYS A 112 -10.58 -4.30 -20.49
N PRO A 113 -9.33 -3.86 -20.28
CA PRO A 113 -8.76 -3.69 -18.97
C PRO A 113 -9.44 -2.57 -18.19
N PHE A 114 -9.38 -2.64 -16.86
CA PHE A 114 -9.89 -1.60 -15.98
C PHE A 114 -8.90 -1.29 -14.85
N LYS A 115 -9.00 -0.10 -14.29
CA LYS A 115 -8.17 0.33 -13.16
C LYS A 115 -8.71 -0.29 -11.88
N VAL A 116 -7.82 -0.77 -11.01
CA VAL A 116 -8.16 -1.23 -9.66
C VAL A 116 -7.66 -0.20 -8.65
N PHE A 117 -8.59 0.40 -7.93
CA PHE A 117 -8.25 1.22 -6.77
C PHE A 117 -8.18 0.31 -5.53
N SER A 118 -6.99 0.23 -4.93
CA SER A 118 -6.76 -0.67 -3.81
C SER A 118 -7.44 -0.19 -2.54
N ARG A 119 -7.80 -1.15 -1.69
CA ARG A 119 -8.33 -0.86 -0.36
C ARG A 119 -7.24 -0.23 0.51
N VAL A 120 -7.64 0.80 1.26
CA VAL A 120 -6.76 1.44 2.26
C VAL A 120 -6.64 0.57 3.51
N GLN A 121 -5.43 0.45 4.01
CA GLN A 121 -5.14 -0.15 5.30
C GLN A 121 -4.13 0.73 6.05
N LEU A 122 -4.48 1.14 7.27
CA LEU A 122 -3.59 1.91 8.13
C LEU A 122 -2.63 0.95 8.84
N ALA A 123 -1.34 1.18 8.65
CA ALA A 123 -0.28 0.52 9.41
C ALA A 123 0.61 1.57 10.07
N LEU A 124 0.99 1.35 11.32
CA LEU A 124 1.93 2.21 12.04
C LEU A 124 3.32 1.60 11.99
N SER A 125 4.28 2.35 11.45
CA SER A 125 5.69 2.04 11.57
C SER A 125 6.36 3.09 12.46
N ILE A 126 6.91 2.65 13.60
CA ILE A 126 7.67 3.51 14.49
C ILE A 126 9.15 3.27 14.21
N LYS A 127 9.83 4.31 13.70
CA LYS A 127 11.28 4.30 13.50
C LYS A 127 11.95 4.98 14.70
N GLY A 128 12.94 4.32 15.32
CA GLY A 128 13.65 4.83 16.48
C GLY A 128 12.99 4.43 17.82
N GLY A 129 13.47 5.01 18.93
CA GLY A 129 12.93 4.78 20.28
C GLY A 129 13.25 3.43 20.92
N ARG A 130 14.05 2.59 20.29
CA ARG A 130 14.57 1.35 20.88
C ARG A 130 16.01 1.54 21.36
N ASN A 131 16.34 1.05 22.52
CA ASN A 131 17.75 0.92 22.93
C ASN A 131 18.45 0.00 21.93
N MET A 132 19.28 0.59 21.07
CA MET A 132 20.13 -0.20 20.18
C MET A 132 21.31 -0.71 20.98
N ASN A 133 21.42 -2.02 21.13
CA ASN A 133 22.65 -2.66 21.60
C ASN A 133 23.68 -2.57 20.48
N ILE A 134 24.49 -1.53 20.52
CA ILE A 134 25.60 -1.36 19.57
C ILE A 134 26.74 -2.26 20.03
N LYS A 135 27.13 -3.22 19.21
CA LYS A 135 28.31 -4.04 19.41
C LYS A 135 29.39 -3.63 18.41
N ILE A 136 30.47 -3.07 18.92
CA ILE A 136 31.63 -2.73 18.10
C ILE A 136 32.51 -3.96 18.01
N GLN A 137 32.77 -4.45 16.80
CA GLN A 137 33.70 -5.56 16.52
C GLN A 137 34.78 -5.09 15.55
N LYS A 138 36.04 -5.38 15.87
CA LYS A 138 37.11 -5.24 14.91
C LYS A 138 37.13 -6.52 14.05
N LYS A 139 36.94 -6.37 12.74
CA LYS A 139 37.15 -7.45 11.76
C LYS A 139 38.46 -7.16 11.00
N GLU A 140 39.14 -8.19 10.61
CA GLU A 140 40.26 -8.08 9.63
C GLU A 140 39.69 -7.63 8.28
N GLY A 141 40.54 -7.06 7.42
CA GLY A 141 40.14 -6.62 6.09
C GLY A 141 39.53 -7.78 5.29
N PHE A 142 38.40 -7.53 4.65
CA PHE A 142 37.71 -8.51 3.80
C PHE A 142 37.39 -7.88 2.46
N ILE A 143 37.22 -8.71 1.45
CA ILE A 143 36.80 -8.29 0.10
C ILE A 143 35.34 -8.59 -0.05
N VAL A 144 34.60 -7.71 -0.77
CA VAL A 144 33.18 -7.89 -1.01
C VAL A 144 32.87 -7.78 -2.50
N ALA A 145 31.89 -8.54 -2.94
CA ALA A 145 31.26 -8.43 -4.26
C ALA A 145 29.78 -8.12 -4.14
N GLY A 146 29.31 -7.10 -4.86
CA GLY A 146 27.91 -6.70 -4.76
C GLY A 146 27.56 -5.52 -5.65
N ILE A 147 26.39 -4.95 -5.42
CA ILE A 147 25.90 -3.75 -6.13
C ILE A 147 26.04 -2.54 -5.22
N ASN A 148 26.75 -1.53 -5.71
CA ASN A 148 26.88 -0.24 -5.05
C ASN A 148 25.91 0.77 -5.65
N GLN A 149 25.31 1.61 -4.80
CA GLN A 149 24.49 2.74 -5.20
C GLN A 149 24.85 3.97 -4.38
N ASN A 150 25.13 5.08 -5.08
CA ASN A 150 25.57 6.31 -4.46
C ASN A 150 24.42 7.30 -4.28
N ASN A 151 24.50 8.14 -3.24
CA ASN A 151 23.61 9.25 -2.99
C ASN A 151 22.12 8.85 -2.92
N ILE A 152 21.80 7.82 -2.15
CA ILE A 152 20.43 7.35 -1.93
C ILE A 152 19.95 7.71 -0.53
N ASP A 153 18.63 7.90 -0.39
CA ASP A 153 17.99 7.90 0.92
C ASP A 153 18.09 6.51 1.56
N SER A 154 18.29 6.45 2.87
CA SER A 154 18.45 5.18 3.60
C SER A 154 17.23 4.25 3.48
N SER A 155 16.04 4.79 3.21
CA SER A 155 14.83 4.00 2.96
C SER A 155 14.92 3.16 1.68
N LEU A 156 15.80 3.50 0.75
CA LEU A 156 16.04 2.78 -0.50
C LEU A 156 17.04 1.63 -0.39
N CYS A 157 17.71 1.44 0.76
CA CYS A 157 18.63 0.32 0.95
C CYS A 157 18.03 -1.06 0.61
N PRO A 158 16.77 -1.38 0.96
CA PRO A 158 16.16 -2.66 0.56
C PRO A 158 16.12 -2.85 -0.95
N SER A 159 15.87 -1.81 -1.73
CA SER A 159 15.81 -1.91 -3.19
C SER A 159 17.15 -2.25 -3.84
N VAL A 160 18.27 -1.97 -3.18
CA VAL A 160 19.61 -2.38 -3.66
C VAL A 160 19.78 -3.89 -3.54
N TRP A 161 19.23 -4.49 -2.47
CA TRP A 161 19.18 -5.95 -2.30
C TRP A 161 18.28 -6.62 -3.34
N ASP A 162 17.10 -6.04 -3.59
CA ASP A 162 16.16 -6.55 -4.62
C ASP A 162 16.83 -6.57 -6.00
N ARG A 163 17.60 -5.53 -6.32
CA ARG A 163 18.37 -5.45 -7.58
C ARG A 163 19.49 -6.49 -7.64
N LEU A 164 20.19 -6.77 -6.52
CA LEU A 164 21.22 -7.79 -6.47
C LEU A 164 20.61 -9.17 -6.74
N PHE A 165 19.50 -9.51 -6.04
CA PHE A 165 18.86 -10.81 -6.15
C PHE A 165 18.04 -10.99 -7.44
N SER A 166 17.64 -9.91 -8.11
CA SER A 166 17.02 -9.99 -9.44
C SER A 166 18.02 -10.35 -10.53
N LYS A 167 19.31 -10.07 -10.29
CA LYS A 167 20.38 -10.26 -11.27
C LYS A 167 21.18 -11.53 -11.05
N TYR A 168 21.30 -11.97 -9.80
CA TYR A 168 22.07 -13.15 -9.40
C TYR A 168 21.29 -13.95 -8.36
N SER A 169 21.28 -15.27 -8.47
CA SER A 169 20.66 -16.11 -7.45
C SER A 169 21.47 -16.09 -6.15
N GLN A 170 20.80 -16.30 -5.01
CA GLN A 170 21.49 -16.37 -3.71
C GLN A 170 22.51 -17.51 -3.67
N ASP A 171 22.22 -18.64 -4.32
CA ASP A 171 23.11 -19.80 -4.39
C ASP A 171 24.38 -19.51 -5.19
N GLU A 172 24.30 -18.73 -6.26
CA GLU A 172 25.46 -18.30 -7.03
C GLU A 172 26.35 -17.36 -6.23
N LEU A 173 25.71 -16.39 -5.52
CA LEU A 173 26.44 -15.42 -4.70
C LEU A 173 27.10 -16.08 -3.47
N ALA A 174 26.43 -17.05 -2.84
CA ALA A 174 26.96 -17.76 -1.69
C ALA A 174 28.20 -18.60 -2.02
N LYS A 175 28.38 -19.05 -3.27
CA LYS A 175 29.55 -19.78 -3.75
C LYS A 175 30.79 -18.91 -3.91
N LEU A 176 30.65 -17.57 -3.92
CA LEU A 176 31.78 -16.65 -4.03
C LEU A 176 32.62 -16.55 -2.75
N GLY A 177 32.09 -17.00 -1.62
CA GLY A 177 32.75 -16.96 -0.32
C GLY A 177 32.05 -17.87 0.70
N ASN A 178 31.98 -17.40 1.94
CA ASN A 178 31.36 -18.16 3.05
C ASN A 178 29.85 -18.01 3.15
N GLY A 179 29.19 -17.32 2.19
CA GLY A 179 27.74 -17.01 2.21
C GLY A 179 27.35 -15.84 3.13
N GLU A 180 28.32 -15.19 3.79
CA GLU A 180 28.04 -14.03 4.65
C GLU A 180 27.69 -12.80 3.81
N ILE A 181 26.55 -12.17 4.14
CA ILE A 181 26.06 -10.96 3.48
C ILE A 181 26.33 -9.73 4.35
N VAL A 182 26.64 -8.61 3.69
CA VAL A 182 26.92 -7.34 4.36
C VAL A 182 26.28 -6.17 3.62
N GLY A 183 25.67 -5.25 4.38
CA GLY A 183 25.29 -3.94 3.89
C GLY A 183 26.31 -2.91 4.33
N ILE A 184 26.96 -2.22 3.40
CA ILE A 184 28.04 -1.28 3.69
C ILE A 184 27.58 0.12 3.34
N CYS A 185 27.59 1.02 4.35
CA CYS A 185 27.47 2.45 4.14
C CYS A 185 28.89 3.05 4.10
N HIS A 186 29.18 3.84 3.06
CA HIS A 186 30.51 4.42 2.90
C HIS A 186 30.44 5.83 2.29
N ASP A 187 31.51 6.61 2.47
CA ASP A 187 31.71 7.93 1.84
C ASP A 187 30.49 8.85 1.86
N VAL A 188 29.86 9.03 3.02
CA VAL A 188 28.71 9.91 3.20
C VAL A 188 29.15 11.37 3.04
N LYS A 189 28.83 11.97 1.87
CA LYS A 189 29.23 13.35 1.54
C LYS A 189 28.16 14.40 1.81
N HIS A 190 26.89 13.97 1.89
CA HIS A 190 25.74 14.87 2.05
C HIS A 190 24.87 14.43 3.22
N PRO A 191 24.38 15.37 4.08
CA PRO A 191 23.42 15.05 5.11
C PRO A 191 22.14 14.43 4.53
N GLY A 192 21.75 13.28 5.08
CA GLY A 192 20.52 12.56 4.66
C GLY A 192 20.67 11.60 3.48
N LEU A 193 21.80 11.63 2.76
CA LEU A 193 22.08 10.67 1.68
C LEU A 193 23.26 9.80 2.04
N ILE A 194 23.24 8.55 1.61
CA ILE A 194 24.30 7.56 1.84
C ILE A 194 24.74 6.94 0.52
N ASN A 195 26.01 6.50 0.49
CA ASN A 195 26.44 5.50 -0.48
C ASN A 195 26.27 4.14 0.16
N TYR A 196 25.56 3.24 -0.50
CA TYR A 196 25.20 1.95 0.05
C TYR A 196 25.55 0.82 -0.92
N MET A 197 26.17 -0.21 -0.39
CA MET A 197 26.48 -1.43 -1.12
C MET A 197 25.83 -2.65 -0.47
N ALA A 198 25.01 -3.35 -1.25
CA ALA A 198 24.52 -4.69 -0.91
C ALA A 198 25.53 -5.72 -1.46
N ALA A 199 26.14 -6.54 -0.60
CA ALA A 199 27.25 -7.37 -1.01
C ALA A 199 27.37 -8.68 -0.24
N TYR A 200 28.13 -9.62 -0.82
CA TYR A 200 28.62 -10.85 -0.21
C TYR A 200 30.09 -10.70 0.09
N ILE A 201 30.54 -11.25 1.24
CA ILE A 201 31.97 -11.39 1.55
C ILE A 201 32.51 -12.50 0.68
N ILE A 202 33.57 -12.18 -0.07
CA ILE A 202 34.29 -13.14 -0.90
C ILE A 202 35.64 -13.49 -0.23
N THR A 203 36.02 -14.73 -0.33
CA THR A 203 37.30 -15.26 0.20
C THR A 203 38.33 -15.37 -0.90
#